data_74ea88b8d233e1bc9e01c438a1f102a7
#
_entry.id   74ea88b8d233e1bc9e01c438a1f102a7
#
_cell.length_a   1.000
_cell.length_b   1.000
_cell.length_c   1.000
_cell.angle_alpha   90.00
_cell.angle_beta   90.00
_cell.angle_gamma   90.00
#
_symmetry.space_group_name_H-M   'P 1'
#
loop_
_entity.id
_entity.type
_entity.pdbx_description
1 polymer ?
#
loop_
_entity_poly.entity_id
_entity_poly.type
_entity_poly.pdbx_seq_one_letter_code
_entity_poly.pdbx_strand_id
1 'polypeptide(L)' 'RLQEEHPQLTKHDLEICCLLKFGFTNDALKRVFLTTSDSITKAKGRLKKRLNVSPQEDLDHFIRNY' A
#
# COMPACT_ATOMS: atom_id res chain seq x y z
N ARG A 1 -4.03 -14.89 4.50
CA ARG A 1 -3.36 -13.62 4.79
C ARG A 1 -2.71 -13.06 3.54
N LEU A 2 -2.55 -11.75 3.50
CA LEU A 2 -2.03 -11.07 2.34
C LEU A 2 -0.64 -11.60 1.92
N GLN A 3 0.26 -11.79 2.85
CA GLN A 3 1.60 -12.29 2.54
C GLN A 3 1.58 -13.70 1.96
N GLU A 4 0.68 -14.54 2.41
CA GLU A 4 0.56 -15.90 1.91
C GLU A 4 0.08 -15.93 0.46
N GLU A 5 -0.84 -15.02 0.11
CA GLU A 5 -1.36 -14.93 -1.24
C GLU A 5 -0.43 -14.14 -2.17
N HIS A 6 0.37 -13.24 -1.60
CA HIS A 6 1.28 -12.39 -2.36
C HIS A 6 2.67 -12.42 -1.74
N PRO A 7 3.38 -13.55 -1.85
CA PRO A 7 4.70 -13.70 -1.20
C PRO A 7 5.76 -12.76 -1.75
N GLN A 8 5.51 -12.13 -2.88
CA GLN A 8 6.44 -11.17 -3.47
C GLN A 8 6.47 -9.83 -2.71
N LEU A 9 5.55 -9.62 -1.77
CA LEU A 9 5.50 -8.37 -1.01
C LEU A 9 6.64 -8.32 0.02
N THR A 10 7.27 -7.15 0.14
CA THR A 10 8.30 -6.93 1.15
C THR A 10 7.64 -6.56 2.46
N LYS A 11 8.46 -6.52 3.54
CA LYS A 11 7.96 -6.09 4.84
C LYS A 11 7.40 -4.67 4.76
N HIS A 12 8.08 -3.79 4.04
CA HIS A 12 7.62 -2.41 3.88
C HIS A 12 6.26 -2.36 3.17
N ASP A 13 6.10 -3.18 2.12
CA ASP A 13 4.81 -3.27 1.41
C ASP A 13 3.70 -3.71 2.35
N LEU A 14 3.99 -4.70 3.20
CA LEU A 14 2.99 -5.19 4.16
C LEU A 14 2.62 -4.13 5.19
N GLU A 15 3.59 -3.33 5.62
CA GLU A 15 3.32 -2.24 6.55
C GLU A 15 2.37 -1.21 5.94
N ILE A 16 2.63 -0.84 4.67
CA ILE A 16 1.75 0.08 3.96
C ILE A 16 0.35 -0.51 3.85
N CYS A 17 0.24 -1.78 3.47
CA CYS A 17 -1.06 -2.44 3.35
C CYS A 17 -1.83 -2.41 4.67
N CYS A 18 -1.15 -2.71 5.78
CA CYS A 18 -1.79 -2.72 7.09
C CYS A 18 -2.33 -1.34 7.44
N LEU A 19 -1.54 -0.29 7.20
CA LEU A 19 -1.96 1.07 7.52
C LEU A 19 -3.12 1.51 6.64
N LEU A 20 -3.10 1.15 5.35
CA LEU A 20 -4.21 1.46 4.45
C LEU A 20 -5.47 0.74 4.89
N LYS A 21 -5.36 -0.49 5.35
CA LYS A 21 -6.51 -1.26 5.82
C LYS A 21 -7.16 -0.59 7.03
N PHE A 22 -6.36 0.07 7.87
CA PHE A 22 -6.88 0.81 9.02
C PHE A 22 -7.39 2.21 8.64
N GLY A 23 -7.35 2.56 7.35
CA GLY A 23 -7.88 3.83 6.90
C GLY A 23 -6.90 4.99 6.95
N PHE A 24 -5.61 4.73 7.05
CA PHE A 24 -4.60 5.80 7.06
C PHE A 24 -4.56 6.51 5.71
N THR A 25 -4.48 7.83 5.76
CA THR A 25 -4.35 8.65 4.56
C THR A 25 -2.89 8.76 4.13
N ASN A 26 -2.65 9.34 2.93
CA ASN A 26 -1.29 9.59 2.47
C ASN A 26 -0.54 10.49 3.45
N ASP A 27 -1.21 11.51 3.99
CA ASP A 27 -0.60 12.40 4.98
C ASP A 27 -0.16 11.63 6.22
N ALA A 28 -1.01 10.73 6.68
CA ALA A 28 -0.68 9.90 7.84
C ALA A 28 0.51 9.00 7.54
N LEU A 29 0.56 8.41 6.34
CA LEU A 29 1.67 7.55 5.92
C LEU A 29 2.98 8.34 5.86
N LYS A 30 2.94 9.57 5.37
CA LYS A 30 4.13 10.42 5.34
C LYS A 30 4.72 10.61 6.74
N ARG A 31 3.85 10.79 7.72
CA ARG A 31 4.28 10.98 9.10
C ARG A 31 4.84 9.70 9.71
N VAL A 32 4.17 8.59 9.46
CA VAL A 32 4.59 7.28 9.99
C VAL A 32 5.97 6.91 9.46
N PHE A 33 6.20 7.10 8.16
CA PHE A 33 7.46 6.71 7.52
C PHE A 33 8.46 7.85 7.41
N LEU A 34 8.12 9.05 7.90
CA LEU A 34 8.99 10.23 7.86
C LEU A 34 9.49 10.49 6.43
N THR A 35 8.57 10.56 5.49
CA THR A 35 8.91 10.67 4.08
C THR A 35 8.02 11.70 3.38
N THR A 36 8.13 11.80 2.05
CA THR A 36 7.38 12.77 1.25
C THR A 36 6.18 12.12 0.56
N SER A 37 5.26 12.98 0.06
CA SER A 37 4.11 12.50 -0.72
C SER A 37 4.56 11.73 -1.95
N ASP A 38 5.61 12.20 -2.62
CA ASP A 38 6.13 11.52 -3.82
C ASP A 38 6.57 10.11 -3.50
N SER A 39 7.28 9.93 -2.39
CA SER A 39 7.75 8.61 -1.97
C SER A 39 6.58 7.68 -1.70
N ILE A 40 5.54 8.18 -1.04
CA ILE A 40 4.35 7.39 -0.76
C ILE A 40 3.64 7.01 -2.05
N THR A 41 3.48 7.97 -2.96
CA THR A 41 2.83 7.72 -4.25
C THR A 41 3.58 6.66 -5.05
N LYS A 42 4.90 6.75 -5.10
CA LYS A 42 5.73 5.77 -5.80
C LYS A 42 5.64 4.39 -5.15
N ALA A 43 5.66 4.34 -3.83
CA ALA A 43 5.55 3.07 -3.10
C ALA A 43 4.20 2.40 -3.37
N LYS A 44 3.12 3.18 -3.36
CA LYS A 44 1.78 2.65 -3.66
C LYS A 44 1.69 2.18 -5.11
N GLY A 45 2.33 2.88 -6.03
CA GLY A 45 2.38 2.47 -7.44
C GLY A 45 3.06 1.12 -7.61
N ARG A 46 4.21 0.92 -6.95
CA ARG A 46 4.90 -0.37 -6.99
C ARG A 46 4.06 -1.46 -6.36
N LEU A 47 3.39 -1.14 -5.25
CA LEU A 47 2.54 -2.10 -4.56
C LEU A 47 1.38 -2.56 -5.44
N LYS A 48 0.78 -1.64 -6.19
CA LYS A 48 -0.27 -2.00 -7.14
C LYS A 48 0.23 -3.02 -8.16
N LYS A 49 1.42 -2.82 -8.70
CA LYS A 49 1.99 -3.74 -9.68
C LYS A 49 2.22 -5.11 -9.07
N ARG A 50 2.73 -5.15 -7.84
CA ARG A 50 3.00 -6.41 -7.16
C ARG A 50 1.73 -7.18 -6.83
N LEU A 51 0.64 -6.46 -6.55
CA LEU A 51 -0.65 -7.07 -6.24
C LEU A 51 -1.49 -7.33 -7.49
N ASN A 52 -0.99 -6.97 -8.66
CA ASN A 52 -1.72 -7.08 -9.92
C ASN A 52 -3.03 -6.29 -9.90
N VAL A 53 -3.03 -5.16 -9.21
CA VAL A 53 -4.16 -4.26 -9.17
C VAL A 53 -4.14 -3.39 -10.43
N SER A 54 -5.30 -3.21 -11.05
CA SER A 54 -5.42 -2.37 -12.24
C SER A 54 -4.94 -0.95 -11.93
N PRO A 55 -4.21 -0.28 -12.85
CA PRO A 55 -3.82 1.11 -12.65
C PRO A 55 -5.00 2.05 -12.41
N GLN A 56 -6.18 1.67 -12.89
CA GLN A 56 -7.39 2.48 -12.74
C GLN A 56 -8.09 2.22 -11.43
N GLU A 57 -7.73 1.15 -10.74
CA GLU A 57 -8.34 0.79 -9.48
C GLU A 57 -7.66 1.49 -8.32
N ASP A 58 -8.44 1.89 -7.31
CA ASP A 58 -7.91 2.53 -6.12
C ASP A 58 -7.30 1.49 -5.19
N LEU A 59 -6.02 1.65 -4.90
CA LEU A 59 -5.31 0.73 -4.02
C LEU A 59 -5.93 0.71 -2.62
N ASP A 60 -6.31 1.88 -2.11
CA ASP A 60 -6.92 1.97 -0.79
C ASP A 60 -8.20 1.14 -0.73
N HIS A 61 -9.01 1.25 -1.77
CA HIS A 61 -10.26 0.49 -1.87
C HIS A 61 -9.98 -1.01 -1.94
N PHE A 62 -9.01 -1.39 -2.75
CA PHE A 62 -8.61 -2.80 -2.89
C PHE A 62 -8.20 -3.38 -1.53
N ILE A 63 -7.35 -2.66 -0.81
CA ILE A 63 -6.83 -3.13 0.46
C ILE A 63 -7.93 -3.22 1.51
N ARG A 64 -8.83 -2.24 1.55
CA ARG A 64 -9.92 -2.23 2.53
C ARG A 64 -10.88 -3.40 2.34
N ASN A 65 -11.04 -3.85 1.11
CA ASN A 65 -11.95 -4.95 0.80
C ASN A 65 -11.25 -6.30 0.74
N TYR A 66 -9.97 -6.30 1.02
CA TYR A 66 -9.22 -7.55 1.06
C TYR A 66 -9.54 -8.37 2.31
#